data_5b741459f785d662bdb0b267639f13d1
#
_entry.id   5b741459f785d662bdb0b267639f13d1
#
_cell.length_a   1.000
_cell.length_b   1.000
_cell.length_c   1.000
_cell.angle_alpha   90.00
_cell.angle_beta   90.00
_cell.angle_gamma   90.00
#
_symmetry.space_group_name_H-M   'P 1'
#
loop_
_entity.id
_entity.type
_entity.pdbx_description
1 polymer ?
#
loop_
_entity_poly.entity_id
_entity_poly.type
_entity_poly.pdbx_seq_one_letter_code
_entity_poly.pdbx_strand_id
1 'polypeptide(L)'
;MEYTRLGNTGLKVSRICLGMMSYGDPAKMEWTLPEEQAEPIIRRAADAGVTFFDTADVYSAGASEVVTGNVLRRIFPRREDYVLATKVYFPVEKGVNDQGLSRKHILAAIDDSLRRLGVDYVDLYQIHRWDDETPIEETMEALHDVVQSGKARYIGASSMWAWQFAKAQQVAPTKFVSMQNHYNLLYREEEREMLPLCLDQGVGVIPWSPLARGVLARAGAASEGGTARSGSDGRIDYLYDPANDQLIIDRVAQVARDRELPAAQVALAWLLHQPGVDAPIVGATKDRHVDDAVAAVDVRLSEKELAFLAEPYTPRVVRF
;
A
#
# COMPACT_ATOMS: atom_id res chain seq x y z
N MET A 1 17.06 7.63 4.80
CA MET A 1 16.06 7.06 3.86
C MET A 1 16.75 6.70 2.56
N GLU A 2 16.55 5.50 2.07
CA GLU A 2 16.99 5.05 0.75
C GLU A 2 15.89 5.27 -0.31
N TYR A 3 16.29 5.40 -1.57
CA TYR A 3 15.39 5.54 -2.72
C TYR A 3 15.66 4.44 -3.74
N THR A 4 14.60 3.96 -4.38
CA THR A 4 14.68 2.97 -5.46
C THR A 4 13.87 3.43 -6.67
N ARG A 5 14.02 2.74 -7.79
CA ARG A 5 13.10 2.90 -8.91
C ARG A 5 11.84 2.09 -8.66
N LEU A 6 10.71 2.60 -9.08
CA LEU A 6 9.47 1.82 -9.11
C LEU A 6 9.50 0.88 -10.32
N GLY A 7 9.79 -0.40 -10.07
CA GLY A 7 10.04 -1.36 -11.12
C GLY A 7 11.15 -0.89 -12.09
N ASN A 8 10.96 -1.17 -13.37
CA ASN A 8 11.89 -0.76 -14.42
C ASN A 8 11.64 0.66 -14.97
N THR A 9 10.89 1.50 -14.22
CA THR A 9 10.64 2.89 -14.62
C THR A 9 11.79 3.82 -14.24
N GLY A 10 11.74 5.06 -14.73
CA GLY A 10 12.60 6.15 -14.26
C GLY A 10 12.14 6.80 -12.96
N LEU A 11 10.94 6.47 -12.46
CA LEU A 11 10.36 7.06 -11.24
C LEU A 11 11.09 6.57 -10.00
N LYS A 12 11.66 7.49 -9.22
CA LYS A 12 12.28 7.18 -7.94
C LYS A 12 11.28 7.39 -6.81
N VAL A 13 11.23 6.41 -5.91
CA VAL A 13 10.38 6.42 -4.70
C VAL A 13 11.22 6.14 -3.46
N SER A 14 10.80 6.66 -2.30
CA SER A 14 11.37 6.24 -1.02
C SER A 14 11.07 4.76 -0.76
N ARG A 15 12.01 4.04 -0.12
CA ARG A 15 11.87 2.60 0.22
C ARG A 15 10.69 2.31 1.17
N ILE A 16 10.07 3.35 1.72
CA ILE A 16 8.81 3.29 2.47
C ILE A 16 7.80 4.19 1.76
N CYS A 17 6.58 3.68 1.56
CA CYS A 17 5.41 4.44 1.16
C CYS A 17 4.54 4.71 2.39
N LEU A 18 4.14 5.96 2.63
CA LEU A 18 3.17 6.26 3.68
C LEU A 18 1.75 6.05 3.16
N GLY A 19 1.03 5.08 3.77
CA GLY A 19 -0.37 4.81 3.48
C GLY A 19 -1.28 5.80 4.19
N MET A 20 -2.07 6.54 3.41
CA MET A 20 -2.92 7.64 3.87
C MET A 20 -4.31 7.18 4.34
N MET A 21 -4.65 5.88 4.25
CA MET A 21 -5.95 5.33 4.63
C MET A 21 -6.34 5.62 6.09
N SER A 22 -5.35 5.85 6.96
CA SER A 22 -5.58 6.16 8.38
C SER A 22 -5.96 7.63 8.64
N TYR A 23 -6.02 8.47 7.61
CA TYR A 23 -6.32 9.88 7.72
C TYR A 23 -7.59 10.21 6.95
N GLY A 24 -8.49 10.98 7.55
CA GLY A 24 -9.77 11.31 6.94
C GLY A 24 -10.77 11.84 7.94
N ASP A 25 -12.03 11.48 7.76
CA ASP A 25 -13.14 11.90 8.62
C ASP A 25 -13.53 10.80 9.60
N PRO A 26 -13.31 10.97 10.92
CA PRO A 26 -13.72 10.01 11.94
C PRO A 26 -15.22 9.71 11.97
N ALA A 27 -16.07 10.62 11.50
CA ALA A 27 -17.51 10.37 11.41
C ALA A 27 -17.86 9.33 10.32
N LYS A 28 -16.99 9.18 9.30
CA LYS A 28 -17.15 8.19 8.23
C LYS A 28 -16.44 6.88 8.55
N MET A 29 -15.32 6.96 9.28
CA MET A 29 -14.49 5.79 9.64
C MET A 29 -13.80 6.06 10.99
N GLU A 30 -14.34 5.50 12.04
CA GLU A 30 -14.04 5.79 13.46
C GLU A 30 -12.54 5.80 13.83
N TRP A 31 -11.73 4.94 13.19
CA TRP A 31 -10.30 4.83 13.48
C TRP A 31 -9.41 5.75 12.65
N THR A 32 -9.97 6.63 11.83
CA THR A 32 -9.19 7.60 11.08
C THR A 32 -8.87 8.83 11.93
N LEU A 33 -7.73 9.45 11.62
CA LEU A 33 -7.31 10.71 12.25
C LEU A 33 -7.74 11.89 11.36
N PRO A 34 -8.34 12.93 11.95
CA PRO A 34 -8.61 14.18 11.22
C PRO A 34 -7.30 14.89 10.84
N GLU A 35 -7.38 15.84 9.91
CA GLU A 35 -6.24 16.53 9.32
C GLU A 35 -5.26 17.10 10.35
N GLU A 36 -5.77 17.73 11.41
CA GLU A 36 -4.95 18.34 12.47
C GLU A 36 -4.09 17.32 13.22
N GLN A 37 -4.60 16.10 13.39
CA GLN A 37 -3.85 15.00 14.03
C GLN A 37 -2.97 14.24 13.04
N ALA A 38 -3.34 14.24 11.77
CA ALA A 38 -2.60 13.58 10.70
C ALA A 38 -1.35 14.36 10.29
N GLU A 39 -1.44 15.68 10.19
CA GLU A 39 -0.36 16.55 9.70
C GLU A 39 0.98 16.37 10.42
N PRO A 40 1.07 16.32 11.75
CA PRO A 40 2.35 16.11 12.44
C PRO A 40 3.02 14.78 12.05
N ILE A 41 2.21 13.72 11.88
CA ILE A 41 2.70 12.37 11.52
C ILE A 41 3.21 12.35 10.08
N ILE A 42 2.44 12.96 9.15
CA ILE A 42 2.82 13.05 7.74
C ILE A 42 4.08 13.92 7.59
N ARG A 43 4.17 15.03 8.32
CA ARG A 43 5.35 15.91 8.34
C ARG A 43 6.58 15.16 8.85
N ARG A 44 6.44 14.40 9.94
CA ARG A 44 7.54 13.57 10.47
C ARG A 44 8.03 12.56 9.42
N ALA A 45 7.13 11.94 8.66
CA ALA A 45 7.50 11.03 7.57
C ALA A 45 8.28 11.78 6.47
N ALA A 46 7.78 12.94 6.04
CA ALA A 46 8.45 13.77 5.04
C ALA A 46 9.83 14.25 5.51
N ASP A 47 9.95 14.73 6.75
CA ASP A 47 11.22 15.18 7.35
C ASP A 47 12.24 14.02 7.46
N ALA A 48 11.75 12.78 7.61
CA ALA A 48 12.58 11.57 7.58
C ALA A 48 12.91 11.08 6.14
N GLY A 49 12.48 11.82 5.11
CA GLY A 49 12.78 11.55 3.70
C GLY A 49 11.78 10.63 3.00
N VAL A 50 10.60 10.37 3.57
CA VAL A 50 9.52 9.69 2.85
C VAL A 50 8.95 10.65 1.81
N THR A 51 8.97 10.24 0.55
CA THR A 51 8.47 11.04 -0.58
C THR A 51 7.37 10.33 -1.35
N PHE A 52 6.96 9.13 -0.94
CA PHE A 52 5.93 8.33 -1.58
C PHE A 52 4.70 8.19 -0.67
N PHE A 53 3.52 8.59 -1.18
CA PHE A 53 2.26 8.64 -0.45
C PHE A 53 1.17 7.94 -1.25
N ASP A 54 0.40 7.04 -0.60
CA ASP A 54 -0.64 6.24 -1.24
C ASP A 54 -1.99 6.44 -0.57
N THR A 55 -2.97 6.91 -1.33
CA THR A 55 -4.36 7.05 -0.91
C THR A 55 -5.30 6.27 -1.84
N ALA A 56 -6.61 6.49 -1.76
CA ALA A 56 -7.63 6.03 -2.68
C ALA A 56 -8.88 6.90 -2.56
N ASP A 57 -9.65 6.96 -3.64
CA ASP A 57 -10.94 7.69 -3.70
C ASP A 57 -11.92 7.24 -2.60
N VAL A 58 -12.01 5.94 -2.33
CA VAL A 58 -12.94 5.35 -1.36
C VAL A 58 -12.52 5.58 0.10
N TYR A 59 -11.25 5.92 0.39
CA TYR A 59 -10.79 6.02 1.77
C TYR A 59 -11.50 7.18 2.50
N SER A 60 -12.24 6.82 3.56
CA SER A 60 -13.09 7.76 4.30
C SER A 60 -14.03 8.56 3.35
N ALA A 61 -14.54 7.90 2.30
CA ALA A 61 -15.41 8.47 1.25
C ALA A 61 -14.83 9.79 0.68
N GLY A 62 -13.57 9.73 0.23
CA GLY A 62 -12.85 10.86 -0.37
C GLY A 62 -12.14 11.78 0.62
N ALA A 63 -12.45 11.72 1.92
CA ALA A 63 -11.83 12.61 2.89
C ALA A 63 -10.32 12.36 3.05
N SER A 64 -9.84 11.13 2.82
CA SER A 64 -8.42 10.82 2.82
C SER A 64 -7.66 11.58 1.72
N GLU A 65 -8.23 11.70 0.52
CA GLU A 65 -7.61 12.49 -0.55
C GLU A 65 -7.58 13.98 -0.22
N VAL A 66 -8.64 14.52 0.42
CA VAL A 66 -8.68 15.93 0.86
C VAL A 66 -7.57 16.20 1.88
N VAL A 67 -7.46 15.37 2.94
CA VAL A 67 -6.40 15.50 3.95
C VAL A 67 -5.02 15.37 3.30
N THR A 68 -4.84 14.37 2.44
CA THR A 68 -3.57 14.13 1.74
C THR A 68 -3.15 15.36 0.93
N GLY A 69 -4.02 15.87 0.08
CA GLY A 69 -3.74 17.03 -0.76
C GLY A 69 -3.43 18.29 0.05
N ASN A 70 -4.24 18.57 1.07
CA ASN A 70 -4.04 19.74 1.93
C ASN A 70 -2.68 19.70 2.66
N VAL A 71 -2.35 18.56 3.26
CA VAL A 71 -1.13 18.42 4.06
C VAL A 71 0.11 18.41 3.18
N LEU A 72 0.13 17.64 2.09
CA LEU A 72 1.32 17.55 1.23
C LEU A 72 1.67 18.88 0.58
N ARG A 73 0.69 19.68 0.16
CA ARG A 73 0.93 21.03 -0.40
C ARG A 73 1.49 22.04 0.62
N ARG A 74 1.27 21.80 1.92
CA ARG A 74 1.87 22.63 2.99
C ARG A 74 3.29 22.18 3.35
N ILE A 75 3.58 20.88 3.17
CA ILE A 75 4.88 20.29 3.52
C ILE A 75 5.90 20.46 2.39
N PHE A 76 5.49 20.18 1.15
CA PHE A 76 6.39 20.18 0.00
C PHE A 76 6.25 21.48 -0.80
N PRO A 77 7.35 22.22 -1.04
CA PRO A 77 7.30 23.49 -1.79
C PRO A 77 6.90 23.31 -3.25
N ARG A 78 7.23 22.17 -3.85
CA ARG A 78 6.94 21.86 -5.26
C ARG A 78 6.25 20.51 -5.38
N ARG A 79 5.34 20.40 -6.36
CA ARG A 79 4.61 19.16 -6.65
C ARG A 79 5.54 17.99 -7.02
N GLU A 80 6.68 18.29 -7.63
CA GLU A 80 7.69 17.32 -8.07
C GLU A 80 8.52 16.71 -6.93
N ASP A 81 8.44 17.26 -5.72
CA ASP A 81 9.24 16.79 -4.59
C ASP A 81 8.66 15.52 -3.92
N TYR A 82 7.43 15.10 -4.33
CA TYR A 82 6.80 13.90 -3.82
C TYR A 82 6.07 13.10 -4.91
N VAL A 83 5.93 11.79 -4.67
CA VAL A 83 5.18 10.85 -5.49
C VAL A 83 3.84 10.58 -4.83
N LEU A 84 2.76 10.84 -5.54
CA LEU A 84 1.39 10.70 -5.07
C LEU A 84 0.65 9.62 -5.87
N ALA A 85 0.13 8.62 -5.15
CA ALA A 85 -0.70 7.57 -5.70
C ALA A 85 -2.14 7.65 -5.18
N THR A 86 -3.10 7.40 -6.06
CA THR A 86 -4.50 7.17 -5.69
C THR A 86 -5.08 6.00 -6.47
N LYS A 87 -6.33 5.60 -6.15
CA LYS A 87 -6.94 4.38 -6.71
C LYS A 87 -8.41 4.62 -7.06
N VAL A 88 -8.92 3.77 -7.98
CA VAL A 88 -10.31 3.72 -8.43
C VAL A 88 -10.83 2.29 -8.43
N TYR A 89 -12.08 2.08 -8.06
CA TYR A 89 -12.90 0.88 -8.21
C TYR A 89 -14.14 0.93 -7.31
N PHE A 90 -13.96 1.14 -6.00
CA PHE A 90 -15.05 1.11 -5.02
C PHE A 90 -15.90 2.38 -5.11
N PRO A 91 -17.20 2.29 -4.79
CA PRO A 91 -18.07 3.47 -4.85
C PRO A 91 -17.69 4.48 -3.76
N VAL A 92 -17.60 5.74 -4.17
CA VAL A 92 -17.52 6.90 -3.27
C VAL A 92 -18.92 7.46 -3.02
N GLU A 93 -19.73 7.48 -4.06
CA GLU A 93 -21.14 7.92 -4.05
C GLU A 93 -22.08 6.70 -4.32
N LYS A 94 -23.39 6.95 -4.42
CA LYS A 94 -24.42 5.91 -4.57
C LYS A 94 -25.01 5.82 -5.98
N GLY A 95 -24.28 6.19 -7.01
CA GLY A 95 -24.74 6.09 -8.38
C GLY A 95 -24.48 4.71 -8.99
N VAL A 96 -25.29 4.30 -9.95
CA VAL A 96 -25.15 3.00 -10.64
C VAL A 96 -23.85 2.89 -11.47
N ASN A 97 -23.21 4.01 -11.78
CA ASN A 97 -21.95 4.07 -12.51
C ASN A 97 -20.79 4.60 -11.65
N ASP A 98 -20.93 4.61 -10.31
CA ASP A 98 -19.91 5.14 -9.40
C ASP A 98 -19.05 4.02 -8.79
N GLN A 99 -18.96 2.90 -9.49
CA GLN A 99 -18.11 1.76 -9.10
C GLN A 99 -17.62 1.00 -10.32
N GLY A 100 -16.64 0.11 -10.10
CA GLY A 100 -16.06 -0.74 -11.14
C GLY A 100 -15.00 -0.02 -11.97
N LEU A 101 -14.68 -0.57 -13.13
CA LEU A 101 -13.61 -0.08 -13.99
C LEU A 101 -14.09 0.28 -15.39
N SER A 102 -15.37 0.62 -15.55
CA SER A 102 -15.87 1.14 -16.81
C SER A 102 -15.13 2.44 -17.19
N ARG A 103 -14.98 2.67 -18.48
CA ARG A 103 -14.41 3.91 -19.01
C ARG A 103 -15.07 5.16 -18.41
N LYS A 104 -16.40 5.13 -18.27
CA LYS A 104 -17.15 6.23 -17.68
C LYS A 104 -16.71 6.52 -16.24
N HIS A 105 -16.61 5.49 -15.42
CA HIS A 105 -16.21 5.63 -14.02
C HIS A 105 -14.75 6.07 -13.88
N ILE A 106 -13.83 5.44 -14.59
CA ILE A 106 -12.39 5.77 -14.52
C ILE A 106 -12.16 7.25 -14.82
N LEU A 107 -12.75 7.77 -15.91
CA LEU A 107 -12.56 9.16 -16.32
C LEU A 107 -13.20 10.17 -15.36
N ALA A 108 -14.35 9.85 -14.78
CA ALA A 108 -14.98 10.70 -13.78
C ALA A 108 -14.22 10.65 -12.45
N ALA A 109 -13.84 9.46 -12.00
CA ALA A 109 -13.17 9.27 -10.71
C ALA A 109 -11.79 9.95 -10.64
N ILE A 110 -11.00 9.94 -11.72
CA ILE A 110 -9.72 10.67 -11.72
C ILE A 110 -9.94 12.17 -11.59
N ASP A 111 -10.95 12.77 -12.25
CA ASP A 111 -11.24 14.20 -12.13
C ASP A 111 -11.68 14.57 -10.71
N ASP A 112 -12.49 13.73 -10.10
CA ASP A 112 -12.92 13.90 -8.72
C ASP A 112 -11.74 13.74 -7.73
N SER A 113 -10.86 12.77 -7.94
CA SER A 113 -9.65 12.58 -7.13
C SER A 113 -8.71 13.80 -7.23
N LEU A 114 -8.42 14.29 -8.43
CA LEU A 114 -7.59 15.47 -8.63
C LEU A 114 -8.17 16.71 -7.94
N ARG A 115 -9.50 16.88 -7.98
CA ARG A 115 -10.20 17.97 -7.30
C ARG A 115 -10.07 17.87 -5.78
N ARG A 116 -10.26 16.66 -5.18
CA ARG A 116 -10.11 16.44 -3.75
C ARG A 116 -8.67 16.60 -3.28
N LEU A 117 -7.70 16.10 -4.05
CA LEU A 117 -6.27 16.23 -3.79
C LEU A 117 -5.77 17.68 -4.02
N GLY A 118 -6.48 18.47 -4.85
CA GLY A 118 -6.08 19.82 -5.22
C GLY A 118 -4.79 19.88 -6.02
N VAL A 119 -4.62 18.93 -6.95
CA VAL A 119 -3.45 18.81 -7.84
C VAL A 119 -3.91 18.60 -9.30
N ASP A 120 -3.04 18.91 -10.26
CA ASP A 120 -3.34 18.74 -11.68
C ASP A 120 -3.08 17.32 -12.17
N TYR A 121 -2.27 16.53 -11.44
CA TYR A 121 -1.95 15.15 -11.78
C TYR A 121 -1.56 14.34 -10.56
N VAL A 122 -1.72 13.02 -10.66
CA VAL A 122 -1.11 12.04 -9.76
C VAL A 122 0.07 11.36 -10.47
N ASP A 123 1.05 10.90 -9.70
CA ASP A 123 2.18 10.16 -10.28
C ASP A 123 1.77 8.73 -10.63
N LEU A 124 0.96 8.10 -9.78
CA LEU A 124 0.52 6.74 -9.97
C LEU A 124 -1.00 6.62 -9.77
N TYR A 125 -1.71 6.23 -10.82
CA TYR A 125 -3.15 5.93 -10.77
C TYR A 125 -3.37 4.43 -10.84
N GLN A 126 -4.05 3.87 -9.83
CA GLN A 126 -4.13 2.42 -9.66
C GLN A 126 -5.57 1.93 -9.78
N ILE A 127 -5.79 0.79 -10.43
CA ILE A 127 -7.02 0.05 -10.22
C ILE A 127 -6.94 -0.65 -8.86
N HIS A 128 -7.99 -0.45 -8.02
CA HIS A 128 -8.00 -0.94 -6.64
C HIS A 128 -8.30 -2.43 -6.55
N ARG A 129 -9.07 -2.96 -7.52
CA ARG A 129 -9.45 -4.37 -7.70
C ARG A 129 -9.61 -4.67 -9.17
N TRP A 130 -9.61 -5.94 -9.50
CA TRP A 130 -10.08 -6.41 -10.78
C TRP A 130 -11.60 -6.26 -10.88
N ASP A 131 -12.10 -5.97 -12.08
CA ASP A 131 -13.54 -5.87 -12.37
C ASP A 131 -13.93 -6.99 -13.34
N ASP A 132 -14.71 -7.94 -12.85
CA ASP A 132 -15.19 -9.07 -13.66
C ASP A 132 -16.36 -8.68 -14.61
N GLU A 133 -16.98 -7.53 -14.39
CA GLU A 133 -18.12 -7.04 -15.18
C GLU A 133 -17.70 -6.13 -16.34
N THR A 134 -16.47 -5.59 -16.32
CA THR A 134 -15.95 -4.71 -17.37
C THR A 134 -14.88 -5.42 -18.19
N PRO A 135 -14.99 -5.44 -19.55
CA PRO A 135 -13.91 -5.94 -20.40
C PRO A 135 -12.60 -5.25 -20.10
N ILE A 136 -11.53 -6.02 -19.92
CA ILE A 136 -10.23 -5.45 -19.53
C ILE A 136 -9.67 -4.50 -20.60
N GLU A 137 -10.01 -4.70 -21.84
CA GLU A 137 -9.65 -3.84 -22.97
C GLU A 137 -10.21 -2.42 -22.77
N GLU A 138 -11.48 -2.28 -22.36
CA GLU A 138 -12.12 -0.98 -22.05
C GLU A 138 -11.41 -0.29 -20.88
N THR A 139 -11.12 -1.02 -19.83
CA THR A 139 -10.38 -0.52 -18.66
C THR A 139 -9.00 0.01 -19.05
N MET A 140 -8.24 -0.77 -19.83
CA MET A 140 -6.87 -0.42 -20.20
C MET A 140 -6.81 0.75 -21.20
N GLU A 141 -7.79 0.86 -22.10
CA GLU A 141 -7.93 2.03 -22.98
C GLU A 141 -8.28 3.30 -22.18
N ALA A 142 -9.19 3.19 -21.22
CA ALA A 142 -9.53 4.32 -20.36
C ALA A 142 -8.34 4.82 -19.53
N LEU A 143 -7.55 3.90 -18.95
CA LEU A 143 -6.33 4.24 -18.22
C LEU A 143 -5.26 4.84 -19.13
N HIS A 144 -5.14 4.35 -20.37
CA HIS A 144 -4.28 4.97 -21.37
C HIS A 144 -4.65 6.43 -21.63
N ASP A 145 -5.93 6.72 -21.81
CA ASP A 145 -6.41 8.08 -22.01
C ASP A 145 -6.16 8.99 -20.80
N VAL A 146 -6.26 8.47 -19.59
CA VAL A 146 -5.89 9.20 -18.36
C VAL A 146 -4.41 9.61 -18.41
N VAL A 147 -3.52 8.70 -18.84
CA VAL A 147 -2.10 9.02 -18.99
C VAL A 147 -1.87 10.02 -20.14
N GLN A 148 -2.49 9.81 -21.30
CA GLN A 148 -2.36 10.72 -22.45
C GLN A 148 -2.85 12.13 -22.16
N SER A 149 -3.91 12.26 -21.34
CA SER A 149 -4.41 13.57 -20.91
C SER A 149 -3.52 14.25 -19.86
N GLY A 150 -2.48 13.58 -19.38
CA GLY A 150 -1.55 14.10 -18.38
C GLY A 150 -2.06 14.07 -16.94
N LYS A 151 -3.23 13.50 -16.68
CA LYS A 151 -3.84 13.39 -15.34
C LYS A 151 -3.14 12.36 -14.44
N ALA A 152 -2.48 11.37 -15.04
CA ALA A 152 -1.58 10.45 -14.35
C ALA A 152 -0.27 10.30 -15.12
N ARG A 153 0.85 10.09 -14.41
CA ARG A 153 2.15 9.82 -15.05
C ARG A 153 2.34 8.34 -15.33
N TYR A 154 1.92 7.51 -14.40
CA TYR A 154 2.00 6.05 -14.46
C TYR A 154 0.69 5.42 -14.01
N ILE A 155 0.47 4.16 -14.39
CA ILE A 155 -0.64 3.37 -13.92
C ILE A 155 -0.15 2.13 -13.17
N GLY A 156 -0.94 1.67 -12.20
CA GLY A 156 -0.68 0.49 -11.39
C GLY A 156 -1.92 -0.36 -11.16
N ALA A 157 -1.71 -1.53 -10.61
CA ALA A 157 -2.77 -2.45 -10.26
C ALA A 157 -2.68 -2.89 -8.79
N SER A 158 -3.78 -3.40 -8.24
CA SER A 158 -3.85 -3.91 -6.88
C SER A 158 -4.71 -5.16 -6.80
N SER A 159 -4.24 -6.14 -6.03
CA SER A 159 -5.03 -7.29 -5.54
C SER A 159 -5.85 -8.00 -6.63
N MET A 160 -5.16 -8.79 -7.46
CA MET A 160 -5.76 -9.61 -8.50
C MET A 160 -4.93 -10.88 -8.75
N TRP A 161 -5.46 -11.81 -9.51
CA TRP A 161 -4.73 -13.01 -9.91
C TRP A 161 -3.63 -12.70 -10.93
N ALA A 162 -2.55 -13.47 -10.90
CA ALA A 162 -1.44 -13.31 -11.86
C ALA A 162 -1.90 -13.42 -13.32
N TRP A 163 -2.84 -14.34 -13.63
CA TRP A 163 -3.39 -14.45 -14.98
C TRP A 163 -4.20 -13.21 -15.42
N GLN A 164 -4.92 -12.56 -14.48
CA GLN A 164 -5.65 -11.31 -14.74
C GLN A 164 -4.67 -10.19 -15.06
N PHE A 165 -3.62 -10.06 -14.25
CA PHE A 165 -2.57 -9.08 -14.47
C PHE A 165 -1.86 -9.30 -15.80
N ALA A 166 -1.45 -10.54 -16.12
CA ALA A 166 -0.81 -10.88 -17.38
C ALA A 166 -1.72 -10.55 -18.57
N LYS A 167 -3.02 -10.84 -18.48
CA LYS A 167 -4.01 -10.50 -19.51
C LYS A 167 -4.11 -8.98 -19.71
N ALA A 168 -4.21 -8.21 -18.63
CA ALA A 168 -4.23 -6.75 -18.67
C ALA A 168 -2.95 -6.20 -19.34
N GLN A 169 -1.79 -6.68 -18.92
CA GLN A 169 -0.51 -6.30 -19.51
C GLN A 169 -0.42 -6.63 -21.01
N GLN A 170 -1.02 -7.71 -21.47
CA GLN A 170 -0.98 -8.08 -22.88
C GLN A 170 -1.77 -7.09 -23.75
N VAL A 171 -2.98 -6.69 -23.33
CA VAL A 171 -3.86 -5.82 -24.12
C VAL A 171 -3.57 -4.32 -23.93
N ALA A 172 -2.76 -3.97 -22.94
CA ALA A 172 -2.56 -2.58 -22.52
C ALA A 172 -1.72 -1.78 -23.52
N PRO A 173 -2.19 -0.63 -24.01
CA PRO A 173 -1.35 0.34 -24.73
C PRO A 173 -0.39 1.07 -23.77
N THR A 174 -0.79 1.31 -22.53
CA THR A 174 0.08 1.76 -21.42
C THR A 174 0.14 0.66 -20.37
N LYS A 175 1.36 0.22 -20.02
CA LYS A 175 1.55 -0.91 -19.08
C LYS A 175 1.43 -0.47 -17.63
N PHE A 176 0.93 -1.36 -16.77
CA PHE A 176 1.08 -1.20 -15.33
C PHE A 176 2.55 -1.26 -14.94
N VAL A 177 2.98 -0.33 -14.11
CA VAL A 177 4.36 -0.25 -13.62
C VAL A 177 4.50 -0.74 -12.18
N SER A 178 3.39 -0.90 -11.48
CA SER A 178 3.37 -1.37 -10.09
C SER A 178 2.24 -2.35 -9.82
N MET A 179 2.48 -3.24 -8.86
CA MET A 179 1.49 -4.14 -8.27
C MET A 179 1.45 -3.92 -6.76
N GLN A 180 0.25 -3.58 -6.25
CA GLN A 180 -0.02 -3.38 -4.83
C GLN A 180 -0.74 -4.61 -4.25
N ASN A 181 0.01 -5.56 -3.73
CA ASN A 181 -0.48 -6.84 -3.22
C ASN A 181 -0.64 -6.86 -1.70
N HIS A 182 -1.43 -7.82 -1.20
CA HIS A 182 -1.36 -8.26 0.18
C HIS A 182 -0.12 -9.13 0.36
N TYR A 183 0.92 -8.61 1.01
CA TYR A 183 2.14 -9.38 1.22
C TYR A 183 2.85 -8.98 2.52
N ASN A 184 3.10 -9.96 3.35
CA ASN A 184 3.82 -9.86 4.62
C ASN A 184 4.19 -11.27 5.12
N LEU A 185 4.88 -11.39 6.27
CA LEU A 185 5.29 -12.66 6.85
C LEU A 185 4.14 -13.66 7.10
N LEU A 186 2.93 -13.15 7.38
CA LEU A 186 1.74 -13.99 7.66
C LEU A 186 0.93 -14.30 6.41
N TYR A 187 1.20 -13.64 5.27
CA TYR A 187 0.50 -13.88 4.02
C TYR A 187 1.47 -13.79 2.85
N ARG A 188 1.78 -14.94 2.23
CA ARG A 188 2.85 -15.08 1.22
C ARG A 188 2.37 -15.76 -0.07
N GLU A 189 1.06 -15.79 -0.33
CA GLU A 189 0.50 -16.45 -1.52
C GLU A 189 0.96 -15.82 -2.84
N GLU A 190 1.35 -14.54 -2.80
CA GLU A 190 1.85 -13.82 -3.96
C GLU A 190 3.20 -14.34 -4.49
N GLU A 191 3.96 -15.06 -3.65
CA GLU A 191 5.23 -15.69 -4.03
C GLU A 191 5.07 -16.81 -5.05
N ARG A 192 3.85 -17.37 -5.21
CA ARG A 192 3.60 -18.47 -6.13
C ARG A 192 3.70 -18.03 -7.60
N GLU A 193 3.05 -16.92 -7.94
CA GLU A 193 2.94 -16.49 -9.34
C GLU A 193 3.10 -14.98 -9.50
N MET A 194 2.43 -14.15 -8.67
CA MET A 194 2.40 -12.71 -8.88
C MET A 194 3.78 -12.05 -8.75
N LEU A 195 4.55 -12.38 -7.70
CA LEU A 195 5.89 -11.81 -7.52
C LEU A 195 6.85 -12.25 -8.64
N PRO A 196 6.94 -13.54 -9.02
CA PRO A 196 7.71 -13.96 -10.19
C PRO A 196 7.30 -13.24 -11.48
N LEU A 197 6.01 -13.06 -11.72
CA LEU A 197 5.50 -12.33 -12.88
C LEU A 197 5.90 -10.84 -12.86
N CYS A 198 5.81 -10.20 -11.70
CA CYS A 198 6.25 -8.81 -11.54
C CYS A 198 7.74 -8.65 -11.82
N LEU A 199 8.57 -9.57 -11.32
CA LEU A 199 10.01 -9.59 -11.56
C LEU A 199 10.33 -9.78 -13.05
N ASP A 200 9.69 -10.74 -13.72
CA ASP A 200 9.86 -11.02 -15.15
C ASP A 200 9.51 -9.80 -16.01
N GLN A 201 8.43 -9.09 -15.65
CA GLN A 201 7.95 -7.93 -16.41
C GLN A 201 8.55 -6.59 -15.97
N GLY A 202 9.40 -6.58 -14.93
CA GLY A 202 9.98 -5.35 -14.38
C GLY A 202 8.97 -4.43 -13.72
N VAL A 203 7.92 -5.00 -13.12
CA VAL A 203 6.87 -4.31 -12.37
C VAL A 203 7.28 -4.20 -10.90
N GLY A 204 7.19 -3.00 -10.33
CA GLY A 204 7.50 -2.76 -8.93
C GLY A 204 6.41 -3.29 -7.98
N VAL A 205 6.79 -3.87 -6.86
CA VAL A 205 5.83 -4.37 -5.87
C VAL A 205 5.80 -3.43 -4.68
N ILE A 206 4.60 -2.95 -4.34
CA ILE A 206 4.33 -2.00 -3.25
C ILE A 206 3.28 -2.59 -2.28
N PRO A 207 3.66 -3.53 -1.40
CA PRO A 207 2.71 -4.32 -0.63
C PRO A 207 1.88 -3.51 0.35
N TRP A 208 0.58 -3.82 0.44
CA TRP A 208 -0.27 -3.32 1.52
C TRP A 208 -0.29 -4.26 2.73
N SER A 209 -0.63 -3.73 3.91
CA SER A 209 -0.60 -4.43 5.21
C SER A 209 0.73 -5.12 5.53
N PRO A 210 1.87 -4.45 5.38
CA PRO A 210 3.20 -5.05 5.60
C PRO A 210 3.40 -5.56 7.03
N LEU A 211 2.68 -5.00 7.99
CA LEU A 211 2.68 -5.38 9.41
C LEU A 211 1.45 -6.21 9.82
N ALA A 212 0.76 -6.84 8.85
CA ALA A 212 -0.43 -7.65 9.11
C ALA A 212 -1.46 -6.90 9.99
N ARG A 213 -1.80 -5.66 9.62
CA ARG A 213 -2.72 -4.77 10.37
C ARG A 213 -2.31 -4.57 11.83
N GLY A 214 -1.02 -4.62 12.10
CA GLY A 214 -0.41 -4.42 13.42
C GLY A 214 -0.20 -5.69 14.24
N VAL A 215 -0.55 -6.87 13.73
CA VAL A 215 -0.29 -8.16 14.41
C VAL A 215 1.22 -8.36 14.57
N LEU A 216 2.00 -8.21 13.50
CA LEU A 216 3.46 -8.36 13.54
C LEU A 216 4.15 -7.27 14.37
N ALA A 217 3.59 -6.06 14.42
CA ALA A 217 4.16 -4.96 15.21
C ALA A 217 4.05 -5.20 16.73
N ARG A 218 3.10 -6.06 17.14
CA ARG A 218 2.88 -6.42 18.57
C ARG A 218 3.47 -7.78 18.94
N ALA A 219 4.26 -8.39 18.08
CA ALA A 219 4.90 -9.65 18.37
C ALA A 219 5.74 -9.56 19.65
N GLY A 220 5.48 -10.45 20.62
CA GLY A 220 6.15 -10.48 21.93
C GLY A 220 5.66 -9.44 22.95
N ALA A 221 4.70 -8.57 22.62
CA ALA A 221 4.05 -7.73 23.62
C ALA A 221 2.99 -8.55 24.38
N ALA A 222 2.91 -8.35 25.71
CA ALA A 222 1.81 -8.90 26.49
C ALA A 222 0.48 -8.39 25.89
N SER A 223 -0.53 -9.25 25.87
CA SER A 223 -1.81 -9.05 25.18
C SER A 223 -2.70 -7.94 25.79
N GLU A 224 -2.14 -6.94 26.45
CA GLU A 224 -2.87 -5.84 27.05
C GLU A 224 -3.09 -4.69 26.06
N GLY A 225 -4.34 -4.53 25.67
CA GLY A 225 -4.85 -3.37 24.95
C GLY A 225 -4.91 -3.51 23.44
N GLY A 226 -6.11 -3.77 22.91
CA GLY A 226 -6.41 -3.62 21.48
C GLY A 226 -6.18 -2.16 21.03
N THR A 227 -5.85 -1.97 19.77
CA THR A 227 -5.88 -0.63 19.16
C THR A 227 -7.33 -0.28 18.79
N ALA A 228 -7.67 1.01 18.65
CA ALA A 228 -8.99 1.44 18.16
C ALA A 228 -9.37 0.68 16.87
N ARG A 229 -8.40 0.41 16.01
CA ARG A 229 -8.60 -0.36 14.78
C ARG A 229 -8.82 -1.85 15.03
N SER A 230 -8.15 -2.49 16.00
CA SER A 230 -8.30 -3.93 16.25
C SER A 230 -9.68 -4.30 16.81
N GLY A 231 -10.37 -3.35 17.46
CA GLY A 231 -11.73 -3.55 17.98
C GLY A 231 -12.84 -3.34 16.94
N SER A 232 -12.55 -2.61 15.85
CA SER A 232 -13.54 -2.22 14.83
C SER A 232 -13.25 -2.76 13.43
N ASP A 233 -12.05 -3.33 13.18
CA ASP A 233 -11.62 -3.84 11.88
C ASP A 233 -11.77 -5.38 11.80
N GLY A 234 -12.97 -5.86 11.50
CA GLY A 234 -13.27 -7.29 11.32
C GLY A 234 -12.48 -8.00 10.19
N ARG A 235 -11.65 -7.28 9.45
CA ARG A 235 -10.79 -7.87 8.42
C ARG A 235 -9.58 -8.60 8.98
N ILE A 236 -9.19 -8.37 10.25
CA ILE A 236 -8.07 -9.08 10.87
C ILE A 236 -8.40 -10.57 10.93
N ASP A 237 -9.54 -10.93 11.49
CA ASP A 237 -9.98 -12.33 11.62
C ASP A 237 -10.27 -12.99 10.27
N TYR A 238 -10.62 -12.18 9.26
CA TYR A 238 -10.79 -12.68 7.89
C TYR A 238 -9.46 -13.01 7.21
N LEU A 239 -8.42 -12.19 7.42
CA LEU A 239 -7.14 -12.29 6.70
C LEU A 239 -6.13 -13.21 7.40
N TYR A 240 -6.16 -13.28 8.73
CA TYR A 240 -5.13 -13.95 9.54
C TYR A 240 -5.78 -15.01 10.43
N ASP A 241 -5.03 -16.08 10.70
CA ASP A 241 -5.43 -17.18 11.55
C ASP A 241 -4.45 -17.31 12.72
N PRO A 242 -4.85 -16.90 13.95
CA PRO A 242 -3.96 -16.94 15.11
C PRO A 242 -3.32 -18.31 15.35
N ALA A 243 -4.03 -19.41 15.07
CA ALA A 243 -3.50 -20.76 15.29
C ALA A 243 -2.33 -21.09 14.33
N ASN A 244 -2.43 -20.67 13.07
CA ASN A 244 -1.39 -20.89 12.08
C ASN A 244 -0.28 -19.83 12.12
N ASP A 245 -0.61 -18.63 12.57
CA ASP A 245 0.29 -17.48 12.54
C ASP A 245 1.19 -17.37 13.77
N GLN A 246 0.82 -18.02 14.89
CA GLN A 246 1.49 -17.83 16.18
C GLN A 246 2.99 -18.15 16.12
N LEU A 247 3.40 -19.21 15.45
CA LEU A 247 4.81 -19.59 15.35
C LEU A 247 5.64 -18.54 14.61
N ILE A 248 5.08 -17.93 13.56
CA ILE A 248 5.75 -16.83 12.85
C ILE A 248 5.86 -15.60 13.76
N ILE A 249 4.78 -15.25 14.47
CA ILE A 249 4.74 -14.14 15.43
C ILE A 249 5.80 -14.34 16.51
N ASP A 250 5.91 -15.55 17.07
CA ASP A 250 6.91 -15.90 18.10
C ASP A 250 8.34 -15.76 17.57
N ARG A 251 8.60 -16.17 16.32
CA ARG A 251 9.90 -16.01 15.68
C ARG A 251 10.25 -14.54 15.41
N VAL A 252 9.28 -13.73 15.00
CA VAL A 252 9.49 -12.27 14.90
C VAL A 252 9.85 -11.68 16.25
N ALA A 253 9.14 -12.08 17.32
CA ALA A 253 9.43 -11.63 18.68
C ALA A 253 10.82 -12.10 19.16
N GLN A 254 11.24 -13.29 18.79
CA GLN A 254 12.57 -13.81 19.12
C GLN A 254 13.68 -12.99 18.42
N VAL A 255 13.61 -12.82 17.10
CA VAL A 255 14.59 -12.03 16.35
C VAL A 255 14.62 -10.58 16.84
N ALA A 256 13.47 -10.01 17.18
CA ALA A 256 13.36 -8.66 17.74
C ALA A 256 14.13 -8.54 19.08
N ARG A 257 13.97 -9.53 19.98
CA ARG A 257 14.72 -9.56 21.25
C ARG A 257 16.23 -9.76 21.03
N ASP A 258 16.61 -10.71 20.16
CA ASP A 258 18.01 -11.06 19.90
C ASP A 258 18.78 -9.90 19.27
N ARG A 259 18.07 -9.05 18.53
CA ARG A 259 18.60 -7.84 17.86
C ARG A 259 18.41 -6.55 18.65
N GLU A 260 17.68 -6.57 19.77
CA GLU A 260 17.24 -5.38 20.52
C GLU A 260 16.50 -4.36 19.62
N LEU A 261 15.66 -4.88 18.70
CA LEU A 261 14.88 -4.09 17.76
C LEU A 261 13.37 -4.22 18.04
N PRO A 262 12.56 -3.20 17.72
CA PRO A 262 11.11 -3.35 17.64
C PRO A 262 10.69 -4.44 16.65
N ALA A 263 9.68 -5.23 16.98
CA ALA A 263 9.15 -6.28 16.11
C ALA A 263 8.68 -5.74 14.74
N ALA A 264 8.14 -4.50 14.71
CA ALA A 264 7.76 -3.82 13.48
C ALA A 264 8.94 -3.65 12.53
N GLN A 265 10.13 -3.29 13.05
CA GLN A 265 11.33 -3.13 12.24
C GLN A 265 11.80 -4.46 11.65
N VAL A 266 11.76 -5.54 12.42
CA VAL A 266 12.11 -6.89 11.94
C VAL A 266 11.17 -7.33 10.82
N ALA A 267 9.86 -7.18 10.99
CA ALA A 267 8.88 -7.59 10.00
C ALA A 267 8.97 -6.77 8.70
N LEU A 268 9.19 -5.45 8.81
CA LEU A 268 9.40 -4.58 7.65
C LEU A 268 10.73 -4.88 6.96
N ALA A 269 11.81 -5.09 7.72
CA ALA A 269 13.10 -5.45 7.17
C ALA A 269 13.03 -6.76 6.37
N TRP A 270 12.34 -7.78 6.91
CA TRP A 270 12.12 -9.02 6.16
C TRP A 270 11.46 -8.75 4.80
N LEU A 271 10.41 -7.94 4.78
CA LEU A 271 9.69 -7.60 3.56
C LEU A 271 10.55 -6.80 2.57
N LEU A 272 11.35 -5.85 3.07
CA LEU A 272 12.28 -5.06 2.27
C LEU A 272 13.44 -5.88 1.66
N HIS A 273 13.72 -7.08 2.20
CA HIS A 273 14.68 -8.02 1.62
C HIS A 273 14.08 -8.91 0.53
N GLN A 274 12.75 -8.90 0.35
CA GLN A 274 12.15 -9.76 -0.67
C GLN A 274 12.40 -9.19 -2.09
N PRO A 275 12.76 -10.06 -3.05
CA PRO A 275 13.00 -9.64 -4.43
C PRO A 275 11.76 -8.92 -5.02
N GLY A 276 11.99 -7.81 -5.69
CA GLY A 276 10.94 -7.03 -6.36
C GLY A 276 10.11 -6.13 -5.46
N VAL A 277 10.26 -6.19 -4.13
CA VAL A 277 9.60 -5.25 -3.22
C VAL A 277 10.32 -3.91 -3.25
N ASP A 278 9.67 -2.90 -3.80
CA ASP A 278 10.22 -1.55 -3.91
C ASP A 278 9.90 -0.70 -2.68
N ALA A 279 8.64 -0.63 -2.27
CA ALA A 279 8.20 0.22 -1.16
C ALA A 279 6.94 -0.35 -0.47
N PRO A 280 7.05 -1.01 0.69
CA PRO A 280 5.87 -1.39 1.47
C PRO A 280 5.09 -0.15 1.93
N ILE A 281 3.74 -0.27 1.87
CA ILE A 281 2.82 0.80 2.27
C ILE A 281 2.51 0.68 3.76
N VAL A 282 3.10 1.58 4.55
CA VAL A 282 2.95 1.59 6.00
C VAL A 282 1.93 2.62 6.43
N GLY A 283 0.88 2.19 7.14
CA GLY A 283 -0.05 3.09 7.82
C GLY A 283 0.53 3.53 9.18
N ALA A 284 0.45 4.82 9.49
CA ALA A 284 0.91 5.38 10.76
C ALA A 284 -0.20 6.20 11.43
N THR A 285 -0.39 6.00 12.74
CA THR A 285 -1.29 6.79 13.59
C THR A 285 -0.58 7.37 14.82
N LYS A 286 0.73 7.14 14.91
CA LYS A 286 1.61 7.65 15.97
C LYS A 286 3.00 7.87 15.38
N ASP A 287 3.76 8.80 15.94
CA ASP A 287 5.12 9.14 15.51
C ASP A 287 6.04 7.91 15.44
N ARG A 288 6.00 7.06 16.48
CA ARG A 288 6.79 5.83 16.53
C ARG A 288 6.57 4.89 15.33
N HIS A 289 5.38 4.88 14.72
CA HIS A 289 5.12 4.04 13.55
C HIS A 289 5.91 4.51 12.33
N VAL A 290 6.10 5.82 12.21
CA VAL A 290 6.96 6.43 11.20
C VAL A 290 8.43 6.10 11.49
N ASP A 291 8.86 6.29 12.75
CA ASP A 291 10.24 6.05 13.17
C ASP A 291 10.65 4.60 12.93
N ASP A 292 9.79 3.65 13.34
CA ASP A 292 10.02 2.22 13.13
C ASP A 292 10.08 1.87 11.63
N ALA A 293 9.20 2.45 10.81
CA ALA A 293 9.18 2.18 9.37
C ALA A 293 10.45 2.72 8.68
N VAL A 294 10.87 3.92 9.04
CA VAL A 294 12.10 4.53 8.49
C VAL A 294 13.33 3.77 8.91
N ALA A 295 13.44 3.42 10.21
CA ALA A 295 14.57 2.66 10.75
C ALA A 295 14.70 1.26 10.15
N ALA A 296 13.58 0.63 9.78
CA ALA A 296 13.57 -0.71 9.15
C ALA A 296 14.36 -0.76 7.83
N VAL A 297 14.49 0.38 7.13
CA VAL A 297 15.23 0.46 5.85
C VAL A 297 16.72 0.14 6.05
N ASP A 298 17.28 0.48 7.20
CA ASP A 298 18.69 0.27 7.51
C ASP A 298 18.97 -1.10 8.19
N VAL A 299 17.91 -1.83 8.57
CA VAL A 299 18.05 -3.15 9.21
C VAL A 299 18.44 -4.20 8.17
N ARG A 300 19.59 -4.84 8.36
CA ARG A 300 20.06 -5.94 7.53
C ARG A 300 19.91 -7.25 8.29
N LEU A 301 18.95 -8.08 7.83
CA LEU A 301 18.77 -9.46 8.33
C LEU A 301 19.71 -10.40 7.59
N SER A 302 20.32 -11.32 8.34
CA SER A 302 21.13 -12.38 7.75
C SER A 302 20.24 -13.41 7.00
N GLU A 303 20.81 -14.16 6.06
CA GLU A 303 20.12 -15.25 5.37
C GLU A 303 19.50 -16.27 6.36
N LYS A 304 20.18 -16.54 7.48
CA LYS A 304 19.66 -17.42 8.54
C LYS A 304 18.39 -16.85 9.20
N GLU A 305 18.39 -15.56 9.49
CA GLU A 305 17.22 -14.91 10.08
C GLU A 305 16.06 -14.81 9.08
N LEU A 306 16.34 -14.49 7.83
CA LEU A 306 15.33 -14.49 6.77
C LEU A 306 14.69 -15.87 6.62
N ALA A 307 15.48 -16.93 6.56
CA ALA A 307 15.01 -18.31 6.49
C ALA A 307 14.25 -18.71 7.76
N PHE A 308 14.76 -18.37 8.95
CA PHE A 308 14.13 -18.67 10.22
C PHE A 308 12.72 -18.05 10.34
N LEU A 309 12.57 -16.80 9.91
CA LEU A 309 11.28 -16.11 9.89
C LEU A 309 10.30 -16.71 8.86
N ALA A 310 10.83 -17.19 7.74
CA ALA A 310 10.03 -17.66 6.61
C ALA A 310 9.58 -19.12 6.73
N GLU A 311 10.38 -19.98 7.38
CA GLU A 311 10.19 -21.46 7.43
C GLU A 311 8.81 -21.91 7.94
N PRO A 312 8.19 -21.28 8.96
CA PRO A 312 6.92 -21.76 9.49
C PRO A 312 5.73 -21.51 8.60
N TYR A 313 5.88 -20.78 7.52
CA TYR A 313 4.75 -20.40 6.68
C TYR A 313 4.09 -21.62 6.04
N THR A 314 2.79 -21.73 6.21
CA THR A 314 1.96 -22.73 5.54
C THR A 314 1.05 -22.03 4.53
N PRO A 315 0.92 -22.56 3.30
CA PRO A 315 0.04 -22.00 2.28
C PRO A 315 -1.41 -21.91 2.76
N ARG A 316 -2.09 -20.85 2.33
CA ARG A 316 -3.48 -20.59 2.70
C ARG A 316 -4.34 -20.19 1.51
N VAL A 317 -5.65 -20.09 1.74
CA VAL A 317 -6.58 -19.60 0.73
C VAL A 317 -6.26 -18.14 0.41
N VAL A 318 -6.22 -17.81 -0.88
CA VAL A 318 -6.04 -16.43 -1.34
C VAL A 318 -7.24 -15.59 -0.93
N ARG A 319 -6.97 -14.43 -0.32
CA ARG A 319 -7.96 -13.47 0.15
C ARG A 319 -7.50 -12.06 -0.22
N PHE A 320 -8.33 -11.37 -0.98
CA PHE A 320 -8.09 -10.01 -1.44
C PHE A 320 -8.94 -8.98 -0.68
#